data_a3e0d3c2e562aa8dd2be8f024e04c858
#
_entry.id   a3e0d3c2e562aa8dd2be8f024e04c858
#
_cell.length_a   1.000
_cell.length_b   1.000
_cell.length_c   1.000
_cell.angle_alpha   90.00
_cell.angle_beta   90.00
_cell.angle_gamma   90.00
#
_symmetry.space_group_name_H-M   'P 1'
#
loop_
_entity.id
_entity.type
_entity.pdbx_description
1 polymer ?
#
loop_
_entity_poly.entity_id
_entity_poly.type
_entity_poly.pdbx_seq_one_letter_code
_entity_poly.pdbx_strand_id
1 'polypeptide(L)'
;CSNAVKHCPNYKVNIDCELLKKNHHVCNGCELFLKCKKVKIKYHAETAIKKHQTVQRVSQMDLKFDSFPEEFKQYISNLIKKKISPEIILHTLPEKFSMFKVSVPTLYSYIDKGLLDCCNLDLRNKVSRVRYGTNSEKRNTVKDHQLNGRSIENLTEDERTYRPLGIAEIDTVEGIKGGHLLFTIMIPAFSLMLAFKIKNKTKEEIIKHIDFLEEVLGRDFYVIFHKVILDNGVEFLDFNGLEKSIHPDIEKRLSVHYTHTYASYEKPHVENNHILLRWLIQKGADITKLSDEDIIDIINRLNNYPRAKFNYKTPLQLFEEYFGSEILEKLNLKHIPLEELDMNFILTKK
;
A
#
# COMPACT_ATOMS: atom_id res chain seq x y z
N CYS A 1 -35.17 6.03 -26.94
CA CYS A 1 -36.04 4.94 -27.46
C CYS A 1 -36.12 4.82 -28.96
N SER A 2 -35.53 5.72 -29.76
CA SER A 2 -35.53 5.66 -31.24
C SER A 2 -34.75 4.47 -31.82
N ASN A 3 -33.78 3.89 -31.08
CA ASN A 3 -32.98 2.75 -31.54
C ASN A 3 -33.60 1.36 -31.19
N ALA A 4 -34.54 1.29 -30.26
CA ALA A 4 -35.16 0.01 -29.88
C ALA A 4 -36.03 -0.59 -30.99
N VAL A 5 -36.57 0.23 -31.87
CA VAL A 5 -37.42 -0.21 -33.03
C VAL A 5 -36.58 -0.80 -34.16
N LYS A 6 -35.31 -0.38 -34.28
CA LYS A 6 -34.41 -0.81 -35.38
C LYS A 6 -33.77 -2.19 -35.14
N HIS A 7 -33.76 -2.69 -33.91
CA HIS A 7 -33.00 -3.89 -33.54
C HIS A 7 -33.81 -5.09 -33.04
N CYS A 8 -35.17 -5.05 -33.17
CA CYS A 8 -35.99 -6.22 -32.86
C CYS A 8 -36.39 -6.92 -34.17
N PRO A 9 -35.81 -8.09 -34.52
CA PRO A 9 -36.10 -8.79 -35.79
C PRO A 9 -37.56 -9.18 -35.99
N ASN A 10 -38.34 -9.23 -34.89
CA ASN A 10 -39.77 -9.63 -34.88
C ASN A 10 -40.74 -8.44 -34.96
N TYR A 11 -40.22 -7.22 -35.14
CA TYR A 11 -41.07 -6.02 -35.26
C TYR A 11 -41.33 -5.60 -36.72
N LYS A 12 -41.70 -6.55 -37.56
CA LYS A 12 -42.34 -6.22 -38.88
C LYS A 12 -43.85 -6.05 -38.65
N VAL A 13 -44.21 -4.99 -37.94
CA VAL A 13 -45.62 -4.54 -37.93
C VAL A 13 -45.73 -3.54 -39.06
N ASN A 14 -46.62 -3.84 -40.03
CA ASN A 14 -47.00 -2.90 -41.07
C ASN A 14 -47.72 -1.73 -40.38
N ILE A 15 -46.98 -0.60 -40.15
CA ILE A 15 -47.51 0.55 -39.40
C ILE A 15 -48.24 1.44 -40.39
N ASP A 16 -49.51 1.14 -40.62
CA ASP A 16 -50.36 1.95 -41.49
C ASP A 16 -50.83 3.25 -40.84
N CYS A 17 -50.47 3.52 -39.60
CA CYS A 17 -50.86 4.72 -38.89
C CYS A 17 -49.78 5.83 -38.98
N GLU A 18 -50.12 6.95 -39.61
CA GLU A 18 -49.23 8.12 -39.75
C GLU A 18 -48.75 8.67 -38.39
N LEU A 19 -49.59 8.59 -37.33
CA LEU A 19 -49.19 9.02 -35.99
C LEU A 19 -48.07 8.16 -35.40
N LEU A 20 -48.07 6.85 -35.68
CA LEU A 20 -47.04 5.92 -35.19
C LEU A 20 -45.71 6.07 -35.96
N LYS A 21 -45.70 6.75 -37.07
CA LYS A 21 -44.47 7.12 -37.78
C LYS A 21 -43.71 8.25 -37.09
N LYS A 22 -44.39 9.01 -36.19
CA LYS A 22 -43.76 10.05 -35.38
C LYS A 22 -42.98 9.42 -34.23
N ASN A 23 -41.80 9.96 -33.95
CA ASN A 23 -40.99 9.51 -32.81
C ASN A 23 -41.79 9.62 -31.49
N HIS A 24 -41.70 8.57 -30.68
CA HIS A 24 -42.30 8.46 -29.32
C HIS A 24 -43.84 8.38 -29.28
N HIS A 25 -44.53 8.24 -30.40
CA HIS A 25 -46.00 8.08 -30.39
C HIS A 25 -46.39 6.61 -30.10
N VAL A 26 -47.31 6.42 -29.19
CA VAL A 26 -47.91 5.13 -28.83
C VAL A 26 -49.43 5.28 -28.72
N CYS A 27 -50.17 4.17 -28.87
CA CYS A 27 -51.62 4.24 -28.87
C CYS A 27 -52.25 4.43 -27.47
N ASN A 28 -51.50 4.43 -26.36
CA ASN A 28 -52.00 4.54 -25.01
C ASN A 28 -52.81 5.84 -24.79
N GLY A 29 -52.38 6.97 -25.34
CA GLY A 29 -53.03 8.26 -25.20
C GLY A 29 -53.63 8.77 -26.48
N CYS A 30 -53.88 7.92 -27.49
CA CYS A 30 -54.43 8.32 -28.75
C CYS A 30 -55.94 8.59 -28.64
N GLU A 31 -56.39 9.79 -29.00
CA GLU A 31 -57.80 10.20 -28.98
C GLU A 31 -58.72 9.30 -29.83
N LEU A 32 -58.13 8.75 -30.89
CA LEU A 32 -58.84 7.84 -31.79
C LEU A 32 -58.78 6.37 -31.33
N PHE A 33 -58.22 6.08 -30.15
CA PHE A 33 -57.96 4.70 -29.70
C PHE A 33 -59.18 3.76 -29.79
N LEU A 34 -60.33 4.20 -29.35
CA LEU A 34 -61.56 3.40 -29.35
C LEU A 34 -62.14 3.17 -30.74
N LYS A 35 -62.00 4.14 -31.65
CA LYS A 35 -62.55 4.08 -33.01
C LYS A 35 -61.53 3.52 -34.03
N CYS A 36 -60.28 3.37 -33.66
CA CYS A 36 -59.22 2.93 -34.57
C CYS A 36 -59.30 1.42 -34.83
N LYS A 37 -59.39 1.05 -36.12
CA LYS A 37 -59.38 -0.35 -36.58
C LYS A 37 -57.99 -0.89 -36.91
N LYS A 38 -56.94 -0.05 -36.82
CA LYS A 38 -55.56 -0.42 -37.11
C LYS A 38 -54.92 -1.16 -35.94
N VAL A 39 -53.83 -1.89 -36.19
CA VAL A 39 -53.02 -2.54 -35.16
C VAL A 39 -52.54 -1.50 -34.15
N LYS A 40 -52.81 -1.73 -32.86
CA LYS A 40 -52.50 -0.78 -31.77
C LYS A 40 -51.19 -1.13 -31.12
N ILE A 41 -50.26 -0.20 -31.09
CA ILE A 41 -48.97 -0.28 -30.41
C ILE A 41 -49.13 0.39 -29.04
N LYS A 42 -49.10 -0.42 -27.95
CA LYS A 42 -49.21 0.06 -26.57
C LYS A 42 -47.83 0.04 -25.90
N TYR A 43 -47.59 1.07 -25.12
CA TYR A 43 -46.47 1.08 -24.19
C TYR A 43 -46.87 0.42 -22.86
N HIS A 44 -46.12 -0.57 -22.43
CA HIS A 44 -46.24 -1.23 -21.13
C HIS A 44 -45.00 -0.96 -20.31
N ALA A 45 -45.12 -0.18 -19.24
CA ALA A 45 -44.00 0.23 -18.38
C ALA A 45 -43.26 -0.98 -17.80
N GLU A 46 -43.96 -1.99 -17.32
CA GLU A 46 -43.37 -3.23 -16.79
C GLU A 46 -42.52 -3.96 -17.83
N THR A 47 -43.01 -4.04 -19.09
CA THR A 47 -42.25 -4.68 -20.17
C THR A 47 -41.01 -3.86 -20.54
N ALA A 48 -41.09 -2.52 -20.53
CA ALA A 48 -39.97 -1.63 -20.77
C ALA A 48 -38.91 -1.74 -19.67
N ILE A 49 -39.38 -1.79 -18.40
CA ILE A 49 -38.48 -1.99 -17.23
C ILE A 49 -37.75 -3.33 -17.30
N LYS A 50 -38.49 -4.43 -17.58
CA LYS A 50 -37.89 -5.77 -17.72
C LYS A 50 -36.84 -5.80 -18.87
N LYS A 51 -37.18 -5.20 -20.02
CA LYS A 51 -36.22 -5.11 -21.14
C LYS A 51 -34.99 -4.26 -20.78
N HIS A 52 -35.19 -3.13 -20.09
CA HIS A 52 -34.09 -2.29 -19.62
C HIS A 52 -33.19 -3.03 -18.65
N GLN A 53 -33.77 -3.71 -17.67
CA GLN A 53 -33.01 -4.56 -16.72
C GLN A 53 -32.25 -5.68 -17.44
N THR A 54 -32.85 -6.31 -18.47
CA THR A 54 -32.16 -7.33 -19.26
C THR A 54 -30.97 -6.73 -20.00
N VAL A 55 -31.14 -5.56 -20.66
CA VAL A 55 -30.05 -4.86 -21.36
C VAL A 55 -28.95 -4.45 -20.40
N GLN A 56 -29.30 -3.95 -19.20
CA GLN A 56 -28.33 -3.63 -18.17
C GLN A 56 -27.55 -4.88 -17.70
N ARG A 57 -28.22 -6.00 -17.47
CA ARG A 57 -27.55 -7.27 -17.13
C ARG A 57 -26.58 -7.72 -18.20
N VAL A 58 -27.02 -7.72 -19.48
CA VAL A 58 -26.15 -8.11 -20.61
C VAL A 58 -24.96 -7.14 -20.76
N SER A 59 -25.16 -5.84 -20.57
CA SER A 59 -24.06 -4.88 -20.61
C SER A 59 -23.09 -4.97 -19.43
N GLN A 60 -23.51 -5.59 -18.33
CA GLN A 60 -22.65 -5.86 -17.16
C GLN A 60 -21.89 -7.19 -17.29
N MET A 61 -22.32 -8.09 -18.18
CA MET A 61 -21.58 -9.33 -18.47
C MET A 61 -20.28 -9.00 -19.17
N ASP A 62 -19.17 -9.41 -18.61
CA ASP A 62 -17.85 -9.31 -19.22
C ASP A 62 -17.46 -10.71 -19.76
N LEU A 63 -17.71 -10.94 -21.03
CA LEU A 63 -17.43 -12.23 -21.69
C LEU A 63 -15.97 -12.67 -21.53
N LYS A 64 -15.04 -11.73 -21.45
CA LYS A 64 -13.64 -12.02 -21.20
C LYS A 64 -13.44 -12.54 -19.76
N PHE A 65 -14.10 -11.90 -18.80
CA PHE A 65 -14.04 -12.33 -17.39
C PHE A 65 -14.62 -13.74 -17.21
N ASP A 66 -15.73 -14.04 -17.89
CA ASP A 66 -16.39 -15.36 -17.81
C ASP A 66 -15.51 -16.49 -18.37
N SER A 67 -14.59 -16.16 -19.29
CA SER A 67 -13.62 -17.11 -19.85
C SER A 67 -12.47 -17.48 -18.91
N PHE A 68 -12.29 -16.74 -17.81
CA PHE A 68 -11.20 -17.04 -16.85
C PHE A 68 -11.58 -18.22 -15.95
N PRO A 69 -10.62 -19.14 -15.68
CA PRO A 69 -10.82 -20.22 -14.73
C PRO A 69 -11.19 -19.72 -13.34
N GLU A 70 -12.00 -20.46 -12.64
CA GLU A 70 -12.41 -20.11 -11.28
C GLU A 70 -11.20 -20.04 -10.31
N GLU A 71 -10.21 -20.91 -10.50
CA GLU A 71 -8.96 -20.88 -9.74
C GLU A 71 -8.21 -19.55 -9.87
N PHE A 72 -8.18 -18.97 -11.07
CA PHE A 72 -7.57 -17.66 -11.30
C PHE A 72 -8.33 -16.52 -10.59
N LYS A 73 -9.67 -16.56 -10.65
CA LYS A 73 -10.53 -15.58 -9.98
C LYS A 73 -10.37 -15.64 -8.46
N GLN A 74 -10.33 -16.85 -7.90
CA GLN A 74 -10.10 -17.08 -6.48
C GLN A 74 -8.70 -16.65 -6.04
N TYR A 75 -7.68 -16.94 -6.82
CA TYR A 75 -6.30 -16.51 -6.56
C TYR A 75 -6.21 -14.99 -6.40
N ILE A 76 -6.75 -14.24 -7.38
CA ILE A 76 -6.78 -12.78 -7.33
C ILE A 76 -7.59 -12.28 -6.13
N SER A 77 -8.79 -12.83 -5.92
CA SER A 77 -9.67 -12.42 -4.82
C SER A 77 -9.03 -12.63 -3.46
N ASN A 78 -8.35 -13.75 -3.25
CA ASN A 78 -7.65 -14.05 -2.00
C ASN A 78 -6.51 -13.07 -1.71
N LEU A 79 -5.70 -12.73 -2.72
CA LEU A 79 -4.61 -11.77 -2.55
C LEU A 79 -5.13 -10.35 -2.28
N ILE A 80 -6.23 -9.93 -2.93
CA ILE A 80 -6.87 -8.64 -2.65
C ILE A 80 -7.40 -8.60 -1.20
N LYS A 81 -8.03 -9.67 -0.72
CA LYS A 81 -8.48 -9.79 0.69
C LYS A 81 -7.32 -9.70 1.68
N LYS A 82 -6.13 -10.19 1.30
CA LYS A 82 -4.87 -10.02 2.05
C LYS A 82 -4.22 -8.65 1.88
N LYS A 83 -4.92 -7.69 1.25
CA LYS A 83 -4.47 -6.32 1.03
C LYS A 83 -3.27 -6.18 0.08
N ILE A 84 -3.03 -7.14 -0.78
CA ILE A 84 -2.07 -7.01 -1.88
C ILE A 84 -2.69 -6.16 -3.00
N SER A 85 -1.92 -5.22 -3.54
CA SER A 85 -2.45 -4.33 -4.58
C SER A 85 -2.69 -5.06 -5.90
N PRO A 86 -3.74 -4.70 -6.67
CA PRO A 86 -4.00 -5.27 -7.99
C PRO A 86 -2.82 -5.19 -8.94
N GLU A 87 -2.04 -4.13 -8.86
CA GLU A 87 -0.84 -3.94 -9.67
C GLU A 87 0.23 -5.01 -9.35
N ILE A 88 0.55 -5.22 -8.07
CA ILE A 88 1.50 -6.25 -7.65
C ILE A 88 1.02 -7.63 -8.10
N ILE A 89 -0.25 -7.96 -7.87
CA ILE A 89 -0.83 -9.26 -8.23
C ILE A 89 -0.60 -9.56 -9.72
N LEU A 90 -0.90 -8.58 -10.60
CA LEU A 90 -0.78 -8.80 -12.04
C LEU A 90 0.68 -8.88 -12.54
N HIS A 91 1.61 -8.23 -11.86
CA HIS A 91 3.03 -8.28 -12.21
C HIS A 91 3.78 -9.48 -11.62
N THR A 92 3.21 -10.13 -10.61
CA THR A 92 3.81 -11.29 -9.92
C THR A 92 3.00 -12.58 -10.11
N LEU A 93 2.16 -12.64 -11.15
CA LEU A 93 1.37 -13.84 -11.45
C LEU A 93 2.24 -15.07 -11.61
N PRO A 94 1.87 -16.21 -10.99
CA PRO A 94 2.50 -17.49 -11.26
C PRO A 94 2.45 -17.86 -12.75
N GLU A 95 3.42 -18.65 -13.21
CA GLU A 95 3.54 -19.05 -14.63
C GLU A 95 2.24 -19.67 -15.17
N LYS A 96 1.55 -20.50 -14.37
CA LYS A 96 0.25 -21.10 -14.73
C LYS A 96 -0.85 -20.10 -15.08
N PHE A 97 -0.73 -18.85 -14.62
CA PHE A 97 -1.71 -17.76 -14.88
C PHE A 97 -1.18 -16.72 -15.86
N SER A 98 0.06 -16.82 -16.33
CA SER A 98 0.72 -15.83 -17.21
C SER A 98 0.00 -15.62 -18.56
N MET A 99 -0.78 -16.63 -19.00
CA MET A 99 -1.60 -16.54 -20.21
C MET A 99 -2.80 -15.60 -20.08
N PHE A 100 -3.27 -15.32 -18.86
CA PHE A 100 -4.46 -14.49 -18.63
C PHE A 100 -4.06 -13.01 -18.53
N LYS A 101 -4.08 -12.34 -19.69
CA LYS A 101 -3.72 -10.92 -19.78
C LYS A 101 -4.88 -10.03 -19.31
N VAL A 102 -4.73 -9.45 -18.13
CA VAL A 102 -5.64 -8.46 -17.55
C VAL A 102 -4.85 -7.19 -17.26
N SER A 103 -5.39 -6.03 -17.62
CA SER A 103 -4.77 -4.75 -17.25
C SER A 103 -5.21 -4.34 -15.84
N VAL A 104 -4.40 -3.53 -15.15
CA VAL A 104 -4.71 -3.00 -13.83
C VAL A 104 -6.07 -2.26 -13.81
N PRO A 105 -6.39 -1.36 -14.75
CA PRO A 105 -7.71 -0.72 -14.80
C PRO A 105 -8.87 -1.71 -15.01
N THR A 106 -8.64 -2.77 -15.81
CA THR A 106 -9.65 -3.82 -16.02
C THR A 106 -9.92 -4.58 -14.73
N LEU A 107 -8.88 -4.91 -13.96
CA LEU A 107 -9.03 -5.60 -12.68
C LEU A 107 -9.83 -4.74 -11.68
N TYR A 108 -9.55 -3.44 -11.60
CA TYR A 108 -10.37 -2.52 -10.80
C TYR A 108 -11.83 -2.49 -11.25
N SER A 109 -12.09 -2.51 -12.57
CA SER A 109 -13.46 -2.58 -13.11
C SER A 109 -14.18 -3.87 -12.71
N TYR A 110 -13.48 -5.01 -12.66
CA TYR A 110 -14.06 -6.28 -12.21
C TYR A 110 -14.45 -6.24 -10.73
N ILE A 111 -13.61 -5.62 -9.89
CA ILE A 111 -13.91 -5.41 -8.46
C ILE A 111 -15.10 -4.47 -8.29
N ASP A 112 -15.15 -3.36 -9.04
CA ASP A 112 -16.25 -2.39 -9.00
C ASP A 112 -17.59 -2.99 -9.41
N LYS A 113 -17.58 -3.92 -10.38
CA LYS A 113 -18.77 -4.63 -10.86
C LYS A 113 -19.19 -5.79 -9.96
N GLY A 114 -18.40 -6.12 -8.93
CA GLY A 114 -18.66 -7.27 -8.05
C GLY A 114 -18.53 -8.62 -8.74
N LEU A 115 -17.67 -8.73 -9.76
CA LEU A 115 -17.43 -9.96 -10.50
C LEU A 115 -16.47 -10.92 -9.77
N LEU A 116 -15.65 -10.40 -8.87
CA LEU A 116 -14.72 -11.13 -8.02
C LEU A 116 -15.28 -11.32 -6.61
N ASP A 117 -14.80 -12.35 -5.90
CA ASP A 117 -15.14 -12.60 -4.50
C ASP A 117 -14.32 -11.68 -3.55
N CYS A 118 -14.25 -10.40 -3.92
CA CYS A 118 -13.69 -9.32 -3.13
C CYS A 118 -14.39 -8.02 -3.50
N CYS A 119 -14.23 -6.99 -2.68
CA CYS A 119 -14.92 -5.72 -2.88
C CYS A 119 -13.98 -4.52 -2.68
N ASN A 120 -14.48 -3.31 -2.93
CA ASN A 120 -13.71 -2.08 -2.77
C ASN A 120 -13.17 -1.83 -1.36
N LEU A 121 -13.81 -2.41 -0.32
CA LEU A 121 -13.32 -2.34 1.06
C LEU A 121 -12.05 -3.17 1.26
N ASP A 122 -11.81 -4.18 0.43
CA ASP A 122 -10.60 -4.98 0.47
C ASP A 122 -9.40 -4.25 -0.15
N LEU A 123 -9.66 -3.24 -1.00
CA LEU A 123 -8.64 -2.37 -1.55
C LEU A 123 -8.19 -1.33 -0.51
N ARG A 124 -6.89 -1.23 -0.28
CA ARG A 124 -6.33 -0.43 0.79
C ARG A 124 -6.61 1.07 0.68
N ASN A 125 -6.50 1.65 -0.51
CA ASN A 125 -6.52 3.09 -0.70
C ASN A 125 -7.86 3.65 -1.19
N LYS A 126 -8.81 2.80 -1.62
CA LYS A 126 -10.05 3.26 -2.25
C LYS A 126 -11.08 3.83 -1.25
N VAL A 127 -10.92 3.54 0.03
CA VAL A 127 -11.83 3.96 1.13
C VAL A 127 -11.09 4.72 2.23
N SER A 128 -10.01 5.45 1.90
CA SER A 128 -9.32 6.27 2.88
C SER A 128 -10.11 7.54 3.19
N ARG A 129 -10.45 7.76 4.47
CA ARG A 129 -11.01 9.03 4.94
C ARG A 129 -9.90 10.00 5.29
N VAL A 130 -9.82 11.12 4.57
CA VAL A 130 -8.96 12.24 4.96
C VAL A 130 -9.55 12.90 6.19
N ARG A 131 -8.88 12.80 7.34
CA ARG A 131 -9.20 13.62 8.51
C ARG A 131 -8.48 14.96 8.37
N TYR A 132 -9.23 16.04 8.18
CA TYR A 132 -8.70 17.39 8.26
C TYR A 132 -8.24 17.70 9.68
N GLY A 133 -7.09 18.34 9.79
CA GLY A 133 -6.18 18.47 10.88
C GLY A 133 -6.73 18.89 12.24
N THR A 134 -6.07 18.37 13.25
CA THR A 134 -5.99 19.00 14.57
C THR A 134 -4.65 19.70 14.71
N ASN A 135 -4.67 20.90 15.27
CA ASN A 135 -3.50 21.72 15.53
C ASN A 135 -2.37 20.92 16.18
N SER A 136 -1.19 20.97 15.58
CA SER A 136 0.01 20.39 16.17
C SER A 136 0.48 21.26 17.34
N GLU A 137 0.66 20.67 18.51
CA GLU A 137 1.33 21.32 19.63
C GLU A 137 2.75 21.71 19.21
N LYS A 138 3.16 22.94 19.54
CA LYS A 138 4.54 23.40 19.33
C LYS A 138 5.47 22.55 20.19
N ARG A 139 6.32 21.74 19.57
CA ARG A 139 7.41 21.04 20.25
C ARG A 139 8.61 21.99 20.41
N ASN A 140 9.31 21.87 21.54
CA ASN A 140 10.56 22.59 21.75
C ASN A 140 11.60 22.13 20.71
N THR A 141 12.14 23.07 19.96
CA THR A 141 13.12 22.82 18.89
C THR A 141 14.52 22.93 19.45
N VAL A 142 15.38 21.95 19.14
CA VAL A 142 16.83 22.05 19.36
C VAL A 142 17.40 23.02 18.35
N LYS A 143 18.26 23.95 18.78
CA LYS A 143 18.86 24.91 17.87
C LYS A 143 20.00 24.27 17.08
N ASP A 144 20.14 24.58 15.79
CA ASP A 144 21.12 23.98 14.88
C ASP A 144 22.57 24.05 15.38
N HIS A 145 22.95 25.09 16.17
CA HIS A 145 24.28 25.20 16.73
C HIS A 145 24.64 24.11 17.76
N GLN A 146 23.65 23.36 18.29
CA GLN A 146 23.84 22.23 19.20
C GLN A 146 24.23 20.94 18.47
N LEU A 147 24.05 20.89 17.15
CA LEU A 147 24.31 19.70 16.33
C LEU A 147 25.79 19.51 15.96
N ASN A 148 26.67 20.41 16.36
CA ASN A 148 28.11 20.33 16.21
C ASN A 148 28.57 19.95 14.79
N GLY A 149 28.05 20.64 13.78
CA GLY A 149 28.38 20.42 12.37
C GLY A 149 27.77 19.16 11.73
N ARG A 150 26.78 18.53 12.35
CA ARG A 150 26.10 17.32 11.84
C ARG A 150 24.79 17.63 11.11
N SER A 151 24.73 18.71 10.35
CA SER A 151 23.57 19.00 9.49
C SER A 151 23.49 18.03 8.32
N ILE A 152 22.27 17.71 7.88
CA ILE A 152 22.02 16.97 6.62
C ILE A 152 22.63 17.68 5.40
N GLU A 153 22.86 18.99 5.49
CA GLU A 153 23.52 19.77 4.44
C GLU A 153 24.98 19.34 4.18
N ASN A 154 25.62 18.68 5.15
CA ASN A 154 26.96 18.13 5.00
C ASN A 154 27.01 16.84 4.17
N LEU A 155 25.85 16.28 3.82
CA LEU A 155 25.76 15.21 2.83
C LEU A 155 25.87 15.81 1.43
N THR A 156 26.46 15.05 0.49
CA THR A 156 26.46 15.41 -0.93
C THR A 156 25.03 15.44 -1.48
N GLU A 157 24.81 16.09 -2.62
CA GLU A 157 23.48 16.15 -3.25
C GLU A 157 22.98 14.75 -3.62
N ASP A 158 23.87 13.89 -4.14
CA ASP A 158 23.53 12.50 -4.45
C ASP A 158 23.12 11.71 -3.20
N GLU A 159 23.85 11.87 -2.10
CA GLU A 159 23.49 11.23 -0.82
C GLU A 159 22.16 11.72 -0.28
N ARG A 160 21.83 13.00 -0.45
CA ARG A 160 20.54 13.56 -0.03
C ARG A 160 19.37 13.11 -0.91
N THR A 161 19.64 12.90 -2.20
CA THR A 161 18.58 12.59 -3.18
C THR A 161 18.34 11.09 -3.32
N TYR A 162 19.39 10.32 -3.50
CA TYR A 162 19.28 8.90 -3.88
C TYR A 162 19.47 7.93 -2.72
N ARG A 163 20.04 8.38 -1.59
CA ARG A 163 20.34 7.51 -0.44
C ARG A 163 21.04 6.21 -0.86
N PRO A 164 22.25 6.28 -1.41
CA PRO A 164 23.00 5.09 -1.80
C PRO A 164 23.23 4.15 -0.62
N LEU A 165 23.73 2.94 -0.90
CA LEU A 165 24.11 2.00 0.16
C LEU A 165 25.10 2.68 1.13
N GLY A 166 24.96 2.38 2.41
CA GLY A 166 25.70 3.01 3.49
C GLY A 166 24.96 4.16 4.17
N ILE A 167 23.79 4.57 3.66
CA ILE A 167 22.95 5.59 4.30
C ILE A 167 21.67 4.95 4.82
N ALA A 168 21.39 5.13 6.11
CA ALA A 168 20.13 4.71 6.72
C ALA A 168 19.36 5.92 7.27
N GLU A 169 18.03 5.84 7.24
CA GLU A 169 17.12 6.80 7.87
C GLU A 169 16.53 6.15 9.13
N ILE A 170 16.60 6.86 10.25
CA ILE A 170 16.18 6.35 11.55
C ILE A 170 15.06 7.23 12.11
N ASP A 171 14.06 6.58 12.74
CA ASP A 171 12.93 7.26 13.36
C ASP A 171 12.31 6.42 14.49
N THR A 172 11.40 7.03 15.25
CA THR A 172 10.60 6.33 16.25
C THR A 172 9.11 6.40 15.91
N VAL A 173 8.39 5.28 16.06
CA VAL A 173 6.96 5.21 15.81
C VAL A 173 6.21 5.03 17.11
N GLU A 174 5.40 6.03 17.47
CA GLU A 174 4.57 6.01 18.66
C GLU A 174 3.21 5.33 18.39
N GLY A 175 2.76 4.54 19.36
CA GLY A 175 1.40 4.02 19.45
C GLY A 175 0.49 4.93 20.28
N ILE A 176 0.09 4.44 21.46
CA ILE A 176 -0.58 5.23 22.48
C ILE A 176 0.44 6.10 23.24
N LYS A 177 -0.02 7.24 23.76
CA LYS A 177 0.83 8.10 24.59
C LYS A 177 1.23 7.37 25.89
N GLY A 178 2.53 7.32 26.16
CA GLY A 178 3.07 6.64 27.35
C GLY A 178 3.18 5.11 27.23
N GLY A 179 2.86 4.52 26.09
CA GLY A 179 3.13 3.11 25.76
C GLY A 179 4.52 2.89 25.17
N HIS A 180 4.81 1.63 24.83
CA HIS A 180 6.03 1.30 24.10
C HIS A 180 6.01 1.91 22.69
N LEU A 181 7.22 2.06 22.10
CA LEU A 181 7.44 2.59 20.78
C LEU A 181 8.16 1.55 19.91
N LEU A 182 8.18 1.79 18.61
CA LEU A 182 9.09 1.12 17.70
C LEU A 182 10.23 2.07 17.33
N PHE A 183 11.44 1.62 17.55
CA PHE A 183 12.64 2.17 16.97
C PHE A 183 12.79 1.58 15.57
N THR A 184 12.73 2.38 14.52
CA THR A 184 12.72 1.95 13.13
C THR A 184 13.94 2.43 12.39
N ILE A 185 14.55 1.54 11.61
CA ILE A 185 15.70 1.81 10.76
C ILE A 185 15.32 1.45 9.34
N MET A 186 15.42 2.41 8.45
CA MET A 186 15.18 2.24 7.03
C MET A 186 16.50 2.24 6.28
N ILE A 187 16.72 1.22 5.44
CA ILE A 187 17.85 1.13 4.52
C ILE A 187 17.33 1.45 3.11
N PRO A 188 17.43 2.70 2.63
CA PRO A 188 16.75 3.17 1.42
C PRO A 188 17.17 2.45 0.15
N ALA A 189 18.44 2.05 0.04
CA ALA A 189 18.99 1.34 -1.10
C ALA A 189 18.17 0.09 -1.46
N PHE A 190 17.64 -0.61 -0.46
CA PHE A 190 16.82 -1.81 -0.63
C PHE A 190 15.36 -1.58 -0.28
N SER A 191 14.98 -0.41 0.24
CA SER A 191 13.69 -0.19 0.91
C SER A 191 13.43 -1.18 2.07
N LEU A 192 14.47 -1.69 2.68
CA LEU A 192 14.40 -2.65 3.78
C LEU A 192 14.23 -1.89 5.11
N MET A 193 13.31 -2.36 5.95
CA MET A 193 13.07 -1.81 7.28
C MET A 193 13.45 -2.83 8.34
N LEU A 194 14.13 -2.35 9.38
CA LEU A 194 14.29 -3.05 10.66
C LEU A 194 13.49 -2.28 11.71
N ALA A 195 12.97 -2.99 12.72
CA ALA A 195 12.32 -2.34 13.86
C ALA A 195 12.55 -3.14 15.16
N PHE A 196 12.65 -2.40 16.25
CA PHE A 196 12.84 -2.92 17.59
C PHE A 196 11.82 -2.26 18.53
N LYS A 197 11.29 -3.04 19.47
CA LYS A 197 10.42 -2.50 20.50
C LYS A 197 11.26 -1.85 21.61
N ILE A 198 11.00 -0.58 21.90
CA ILE A 198 11.63 0.15 22.98
C ILE A 198 10.59 0.57 24.02
N LYS A 199 10.97 0.50 25.30
CA LYS A 199 10.06 0.86 26.41
C LYS A 199 9.92 2.36 26.54
N ASN A 200 11.03 3.05 26.42
CA ASN A 200 11.10 4.50 26.66
C ASN A 200 11.83 5.19 25.50
N LYS A 201 11.49 6.43 25.27
CA LYS A 201 12.12 7.29 24.26
C LYS A 201 13.39 7.90 24.83
N THR A 202 14.39 7.06 25.10
CA THR A 202 15.69 7.47 25.67
C THR A 202 16.84 7.12 24.75
N LYS A 203 17.92 7.88 24.87
CA LYS A 203 19.12 7.70 24.06
C LYS A 203 19.82 6.37 24.36
N GLU A 204 19.78 5.92 25.60
CA GLU A 204 20.37 4.65 26.04
C GLU A 204 19.70 3.45 25.34
N GLU A 205 18.37 3.48 25.20
CA GLU A 205 17.64 2.43 24.46
C GLU A 205 18.02 2.41 22.98
N ILE A 206 18.19 3.57 22.34
CA ILE A 206 18.58 3.66 20.94
C ILE A 206 20.02 3.15 20.74
N ILE A 207 20.96 3.61 21.57
CA ILE A 207 22.39 3.22 21.50
C ILE A 207 22.49 1.69 21.67
N LYS A 208 21.79 1.12 22.64
CA LYS A 208 21.77 -0.34 22.88
C LYS A 208 21.37 -1.14 21.64
N HIS A 209 20.40 -0.66 20.85
CA HIS A 209 19.99 -1.37 19.64
C HIS A 209 20.99 -1.18 18.48
N ILE A 210 21.68 -0.04 18.43
CA ILE A 210 22.77 0.16 17.47
C ILE A 210 23.99 -0.71 17.84
N ASP A 211 24.33 -0.84 19.14
CA ASP A 211 25.35 -1.73 19.64
C ASP A 211 25.05 -3.19 19.28
N PHE A 212 23.81 -3.62 19.50
CA PHE A 212 23.33 -4.94 19.10
C PHE A 212 23.50 -5.19 17.60
N LEU A 213 23.14 -4.23 16.75
CA LEU A 213 23.28 -4.37 15.30
C LEU A 213 24.76 -4.45 14.89
N GLU A 214 25.64 -3.67 15.52
CA GLU A 214 27.07 -3.72 15.25
C GLU A 214 27.66 -5.09 15.62
N GLU A 215 27.27 -5.65 16.77
CA GLU A 215 27.70 -6.97 17.22
C GLU A 215 27.23 -8.08 16.28
N VAL A 216 25.94 -8.08 15.92
CA VAL A 216 25.32 -9.15 15.11
C VAL A 216 25.79 -9.12 13.66
N LEU A 217 25.90 -7.94 13.07
CA LEU A 217 26.26 -7.77 11.66
C LEU A 217 27.77 -7.81 11.43
N GLY A 218 28.57 -7.46 12.43
CA GLY A 218 30.03 -7.40 12.29
C GLY A 218 30.46 -6.46 11.19
N ARG A 219 31.23 -6.94 10.19
CA ARG A 219 31.74 -6.10 9.09
C ARG A 219 30.66 -5.50 8.21
N ASP A 220 29.54 -6.20 8.03
CA ASP A 220 28.43 -5.74 7.19
C ASP A 220 27.77 -4.48 7.78
N PHE A 221 27.83 -4.30 9.11
CA PHE A 221 27.35 -3.10 9.77
C PHE A 221 27.93 -1.81 9.16
N TYR A 222 29.24 -1.77 8.94
CA TYR A 222 29.93 -0.57 8.44
C TYR A 222 29.65 -0.28 6.97
N VAL A 223 29.23 -1.29 6.22
CA VAL A 223 28.77 -1.13 4.84
C VAL A 223 27.34 -0.59 4.81
N ILE A 224 26.48 -1.08 5.70
CA ILE A 224 25.04 -0.74 5.74
C ILE A 224 24.84 0.63 6.42
N PHE A 225 25.58 0.91 7.51
CA PHE A 225 25.38 2.06 8.39
C PHE A 225 26.57 3.02 8.42
N HIS A 226 27.12 3.35 7.24
CA HIS A 226 28.21 4.33 7.18
C HIS A 226 27.75 5.73 7.63
N LYS A 227 26.52 6.12 7.25
CA LYS A 227 25.88 7.37 7.66
C LYS A 227 24.44 7.10 8.09
N VAL A 228 23.99 7.80 9.12
CA VAL A 228 22.59 7.73 9.57
C VAL A 228 21.96 9.12 9.60
N ILE A 229 20.72 9.21 9.15
CA ILE A 229 19.94 10.46 9.13
C ILE A 229 18.84 10.34 10.20
N LEU A 230 18.83 11.29 11.12
CA LEU A 230 17.97 11.35 12.28
C LEU A 230 17.18 12.67 12.28
N ASP A 231 16.06 12.70 13.02
CA ASP A 231 15.45 13.97 13.40
C ASP A 231 16.12 14.53 14.69
N ASN A 232 15.65 15.72 15.10
CA ASN A 232 16.14 16.38 16.32
C ASN A 232 15.40 15.88 17.59
N GLY A 233 14.99 14.61 17.62
CA GLY A 233 14.39 14.01 18.81
C GLY A 233 15.39 13.90 19.98
N VAL A 234 14.88 14.06 21.22
CA VAL A 234 15.73 13.99 22.42
C VAL A 234 16.47 12.66 22.56
N GLU A 235 15.90 11.59 22.04
CA GLU A 235 16.46 10.24 22.00
C GLU A 235 17.67 10.11 21.09
N PHE A 236 17.84 11.02 20.13
CA PHE A 236 18.91 11.00 19.14
C PHE A 236 20.03 12.01 19.42
N LEU A 237 19.94 12.82 20.48
CA LEU A 237 20.89 13.90 20.73
C LEU A 237 22.25 13.45 21.21
N ASP A 238 22.42 12.18 21.63
CA ASP A 238 23.71 11.64 22.00
C ASP A 238 24.47 11.09 20.80
N PHE A 239 24.90 11.98 19.92
CA PHE A 239 25.65 11.59 18.74
C PHE A 239 26.98 10.91 19.09
N ASN A 240 27.63 11.26 20.21
CA ASN A 240 28.87 10.60 20.65
C ASN A 240 28.63 9.13 20.98
N GLY A 241 27.55 8.81 21.71
CA GLY A 241 27.18 7.43 21.99
C GLY A 241 26.77 6.67 20.71
N LEU A 242 26.05 7.32 19.79
CA LEU A 242 25.67 6.71 18.52
C LEU A 242 26.86 6.42 17.61
N GLU A 243 27.84 7.34 17.53
CA GLU A 243 29.02 7.22 16.66
C GLU A 243 30.11 6.31 17.26
N LYS A 244 30.14 6.08 18.57
CA LYS A 244 31.13 5.25 19.24
C LYS A 244 30.93 3.77 18.93
N SER A 245 31.99 3.07 18.49
CA SER A 245 31.97 1.62 18.28
C SER A 245 32.04 0.85 19.60
N ILE A 246 31.44 -0.35 19.61
CA ILE A 246 31.65 -1.35 20.67
C ILE A 246 33.06 -1.99 20.60
N HIS A 247 33.71 -1.88 19.42
CA HIS A 247 35.07 -2.41 19.19
C HIS A 247 36.12 -1.35 19.51
N PRO A 248 37.07 -1.63 20.43
CA PRO A 248 38.07 -0.65 20.89
C PRO A 248 38.98 -0.11 19.77
N ASP A 249 39.20 -0.92 18.73
CA ASP A 249 40.08 -0.59 17.61
C ASP A 249 39.39 0.30 16.55
N ILE A 250 38.09 0.57 16.70
CA ILE A 250 37.29 1.38 15.77
C ILE A 250 36.82 2.63 16.53
N GLU A 251 37.40 3.76 16.18
CA GLU A 251 37.09 5.04 16.82
C GLU A 251 35.64 5.47 16.55
N LYS A 252 35.19 5.27 15.32
CA LYS A 252 33.88 5.73 14.89
C LYS A 252 33.20 4.69 14.00
N ARG A 253 32.02 4.17 14.46
CA ARG A 253 31.26 3.14 13.71
C ARG A 253 30.39 3.69 12.58
N LEU A 254 29.87 4.91 12.72
CA LEU A 254 29.00 5.57 11.74
C LEU A 254 29.06 7.09 11.91
N SER A 255 28.54 7.84 10.94
CA SER A 255 28.40 9.30 11.01
C SER A 255 26.94 9.69 11.13
N VAL A 256 26.60 10.51 12.13
CA VAL A 256 25.26 11.01 12.40
C VAL A 256 25.02 12.31 11.61
N HIS A 257 23.86 12.42 10.96
CA HIS A 257 23.38 13.64 10.31
C HIS A 257 21.93 13.92 10.75
N TYR A 258 21.66 15.19 11.07
CA TYR A 258 20.35 15.62 11.53
C TYR A 258 19.60 16.40 10.46
N THR A 259 18.31 16.10 10.30
CA THR A 259 17.41 16.89 9.45
C THR A 259 17.14 18.25 10.06
N HIS A 260 16.67 19.19 9.24
CA HIS A 260 16.15 20.46 9.76
C HIS A 260 14.88 20.22 10.60
N THR A 261 14.62 21.14 11.49
CA THR A 261 13.44 21.09 12.34
C THR A 261 12.17 21.19 11.48
N TYR A 262 11.21 20.30 11.68
CA TYR A 262 9.97 20.20 10.89
C TYR A 262 10.16 19.83 9.41
N ALA A 263 11.31 19.36 9.01
CA ALA A 263 11.63 18.95 7.65
C ALA A 263 11.47 17.43 7.45
N SER A 264 10.26 16.90 7.68
CA SER A 264 9.98 15.47 7.51
C SER A 264 10.26 14.99 6.07
N TYR A 265 10.11 15.87 5.09
CA TYR A 265 10.45 15.59 3.69
C TYR A 265 11.94 15.24 3.45
N GLU A 266 12.81 15.50 4.41
CA GLU A 266 14.23 15.13 4.34
C GLU A 266 14.49 13.65 4.71
N LYS A 267 13.49 12.93 5.25
CA LYS A 267 13.49 11.48 5.50
C LYS A 267 12.36 10.77 4.74
N PRO A 268 12.28 10.87 3.40
CA PRO A 268 11.13 10.40 2.65
C PRO A 268 10.98 8.87 2.66
N HIS A 269 12.08 8.13 2.80
CA HIS A 269 12.06 6.68 2.73
C HIS A 269 11.49 6.05 4.00
N VAL A 270 11.90 6.51 5.17
CA VAL A 270 11.34 6.02 6.43
C VAL A 270 9.87 6.41 6.56
N GLU A 271 9.48 7.63 6.15
CA GLU A 271 8.08 8.05 6.17
C GLU A 271 7.19 7.20 5.26
N ASN A 272 7.63 6.91 4.03
CA ASN A 272 6.90 6.05 3.11
C ASN A 272 6.74 4.62 3.66
N ASN A 273 7.77 4.08 4.31
CA ASN A 273 7.66 2.77 4.97
C ASN A 273 6.79 2.80 6.23
N HIS A 274 6.74 3.93 6.94
CA HIS A 274 5.80 4.09 8.05
C HIS A 274 4.33 4.05 7.57
N ILE A 275 4.04 4.53 6.36
CA ILE A 275 2.71 4.35 5.75
C ILE A 275 2.37 2.86 5.63
N LEU A 276 3.32 2.03 5.16
CA LEU A 276 3.13 0.58 5.07
C LEU A 276 3.07 -0.08 6.45
N LEU A 277 3.91 0.35 7.39
CA LEU A 277 3.86 -0.12 8.77
C LEU A 277 2.48 0.15 9.40
N ARG A 278 1.89 1.31 9.10
CA ARG A 278 0.53 1.66 9.55
C ARG A 278 -0.58 0.83 8.90
N TRP A 279 -0.23 0.00 7.93
CA TRP A 279 -1.14 -1.03 7.42
C TRP A 279 -1.26 -2.22 8.36
N LEU A 280 -0.22 -2.53 9.10
CA LEU A 280 -0.18 -3.64 10.05
C LEU A 280 -0.47 -3.18 11.48
N ILE A 281 -0.04 -1.97 11.83
CA ILE A 281 -0.23 -1.36 13.17
C ILE A 281 -1.03 -0.07 13.01
N GLN A 282 -2.27 -0.06 13.47
CA GLN A 282 -3.13 1.14 13.39
C GLN A 282 -2.54 2.29 14.22
N LYS A 283 -2.61 3.52 13.70
CA LYS A 283 -2.17 4.72 14.43
C LYS A 283 -2.92 4.85 15.77
N GLY A 284 -2.18 4.97 16.87
CA GLY A 284 -2.74 5.06 18.22
C GLY A 284 -3.10 3.69 18.82
N ALA A 285 -2.65 2.58 18.23
CA ALA A 285 -2.71 1.27 18.84
C ALA A 285 -1.63 1.10 19.93
N ASP A 286 -1.87 0.22 20.87
CA ASP A 286 -0.97 -0.03 22.02
C ASP A 286 0.13 -1.01 21.64
N ILE A 287 1.29 -0.51 21.26
CA ILE A 287 2.48 -1.32 20.90
C ILE A 287 2.96 -2.20 22.04
N THR A 288 2.63 -1.88 23.29
CA THR A 288 3.01 -2.70 24.45
C THR A 288 2.48 -4.13 24.36
N LYS A 289 1.37 -4.32 23.65
CA LYS A 289 0.71 -5.62 23.44
C LYS A 289 1.40 -6.54 22.44
N LEU A 290 2.29 -6.00 21.61
CA LEU A 290 3.06 -6.81 20.67
C LEU A 290 4.21 -7.49 21.40
N SER A 291 4.43 -8.75 21.13
CA SER A 291 5.67 -9.46 21.47
C SER A 291 6.81 -9.06 20.52
N ASP A 292 8.03 -9.48 20.79
CA ASP A 292 9.15 -9.25 19.87
C ASP A 292 8.99 -10.10 18.60
N GLU A 293 8.39 -11.28 18.72
CA GLU A 293 8.04 -12.15 17.60
C GLU A 293 6.99 -11.49 16.69
N ASP A 294 5.99 -10.81 17.24
CA ASP A 294 5.00 -10.05 16.46
C ASP A 294 5.67 -8.94 15.64
N ILE A 295 6.68 -8.27 16.22
CA ILE A 295 7.42 -7.22 15.53
C ILE A 295 8.26 -7.81 14.39
N ILE A 296 8.92 -8.95 14.63
CA ILE A 296 9.66 -9.68 13.59
C ILE A 296 8.72 -10.10 12.47
N ASP A 297 7.52 -10.61 12.77
CA ASP A 297 6.51 -10.95 11.76
C ASP A 297 6.07 -9.72 10.94
N ILE A 298 5.79 -8.61 11.61
CA ILE A 298 5.45 -7.34 10.96
C ILE A 298 6.55 -6.90 9.99
N ILE A 299 7.80 -6.94 10.42
CA ILE A 299 8.95 -6.53 9.62
C ILE A 299 9.17 -7.49 8.45
N ASN A 300 9.02 -8.79 8.65
CA ASN A 300 9.06 -9.77 7.59
C ASN A 300 7.98 -9.53 6.54
N ARG A 301 6.73 -9.25 6.93
CA ARG A 301 5.65 -8.89 5.98
C ARG A 301 5.98 -7.64 5.19
N LEU A 302 6.49 -6.58 5.82
CA LEU A 302 6.88 -5.35 5.15
C LEU A 302 8.01 -5.56 4.13
N ASN A 303 9.02 -6.34 4.50
CA ASN A 303 10.20 -6.59 3.67
C ASN A 303 9.93 -7.62 2.55
N ASN A 304 8.87 -8.41 2.66
CA ASN A 304 8.40 -9.31 1.61
C ASN A 304 7.30 -8.69 0.73
N TYR A 305 6.89 -7.44 0.98
CA TYR A 305 5.94 -6.76 0.11
C TYR A 305 6.63 -6.22 -1.14
N PRO A 306 6.29 -6.68 -2.37
CA PRO A 306 6.98 -6.30 -3.61
C PRO A 306 6.91 -4.79 -3.87
N ARG A 307 7.94 -4.23 -4.50
CA ARG A 307 8.06 -2.80 -4.82
C ARG A 307 8.13 -2.56 -6.33
N ALA A 308 7.22 -1.75 -6.87
CA ALA A 308 7.22 -1.40 -8.29
C ALA A 308 8.56 -0.78 -8.74
N LYS A 309 9.18 0.07 -7.91
CA LYS A 309 10.49 0.69 -8.21
C LYS A 309 11.63 -0.32 -8.39
N PHE A 310 11.48 -1.54 -7.90
CA PHE A 310 12.44 -2.64 -8.02
C PHE A 310 11.94 -3.73 -8.98
N ASN A 311 11.12 -3.36 -9.93
CA ASN A 311 10.50 -4.31 -10.87
C ASN A 311 9.80 -5.48 -10.15
N TYR A 312 9.06 -5.13 -9.09
CA TYR A 312 8.30 -6.05 -8.22
C TYR A 312 9.12 -7.07 -7.44
N LYS A 313 10.45 -6.93 -7.37
CA LYS A 313 11.24 -7.63 -6.36
C LYS A 313 10.92 -7.10 -4.97
N THR A 314 11.09 -7.94 -3.96
CA THR A 314 10.91 -7.55 -2.57
C THR A 314 12.19 -6.90 -2.00
N PRO A 315 12.08 -6.01 -0.99
CA PRO A 315 13.23 -5.50 -0.25
C PRO A 315 14.17 -6.60 0.24
N LEU A 316 13.59 -7.70 0.73
CA LEU A 316 14.33 -8.82 1.26
C LEU A 316 15.14 -9.56 0.18
N GLN A 317 14.54 -9.81 -1.01
CA GLN A 317 15.25 -10.42 -2.13
C GLN A 317 16.46 -9.61 -2.56
N LEU A 318 16.31 -8.27 -2.66
CA LEU A 318 17.42 -7.40 -3.05
C LEU A 318 18.53 -7.36 -1.99
N PHE A 319 18.16 -7.37 -0.73
CA PHE A 319 19.10 -7.38 0.37
C PHE A 319 19.89 -8.69 0.43
N GLU A 320 19.22 -9.82 0.25
CA GLU A 320 19.85 -11.14 0.16
C GLU A 320 20.76 -11.27 -1.08
N GLU A 321 20.32 -10.80 -2.25
CA GLU A 321 21.13 -10.78 -3.47
C GLU A 321 22.47 -10.05 -3.28
N TYR A 322 22.50 -9.05 -2.40
CA TYR A 322 23.70 -8.24 -2.17
C TYR A 322 24.59 -8.80 -1.04
N PHE A 323 24.00 -9.19 0.09
CA PHE A 323 24.74 -9.61 1.30
C PHE A 323 24.80 -11.12 1.52
N GLY A 324 24.01 -11.92 0.78
CA GLY A 324 23.85 -13.35 1.00
C GLY A 324 22.80 -13.70 2.06
N SER A 325 22.51 -15.00 2.20
CA SER A 325 21.45 -15.50 3.07
C SER A 325 21.80 -15.43 4.58
N GLU A 326 23.10 -15.51 4.93
CA GLU A 326 23.54 -15.51 6.32
C GLU A 326 23.13 -14.26 7.10
N ILE A 327 23.07 -13.10 6.42
CA ILE A 327 22.65 -11.84 7.05
C ILE A 327 21.16 -11.86 7.43
N LEU A 328 20.33 -12.60 6.68
CA LEU A 328 18.91 -12.73 6.98
C LEU A 328 18.71 -13.50 8.27
N GLU A 329 19.48 -14.56 8.48
CA GLU A 329 19.43 -15.36 9.72
C GLU A 329 19.85 -14.51 10.93
N LYS A 330 20.94 -13.73 10.79
CA LYS A 330 21.42 -12.81 11.83
C LYS A 330 20.37 -11.78 12.25
N LEU A 331 19.54 -11.32 11.31
CA LEU A 331 18.50 -10.33 11.53
C LEU A 331 17.11 -10.93 11.78
N ASN A 332 16.97 -12.27 11.86
CA ASN A 332 15.69 -12.98 11.91
C ASN A 332 14.73 -12.63 10.78
N LEU A 333 15.26 -12.33 9.59
CA LEU A 333 14.48 -12.06 8.41
C LEU A 333 14.19 -13.34 7.63
N LYS A 334 12.94 -13.51 7.17
CA LYS A 334 12.47 -14.72 6.49
C LYS A 334 11.68 -14.37 5.24
N HIS A 335 11.87 -15.19 4.18
CA HIS A 335 11.02 -15.10 3.01
C HIS A 335 9.60 -15.56 3.31
N ILE A 336 8.63 -14.79 2.83
CA ILE A 336 7.20 -15.12 2.86
C ILE A 336 6.71 -15.13 1.41
N PRO A 337 6.24 -16.28 0.88
CA PRO A 337 5.61 -16.33 -0.43
C PRO A 337 4.44 -15.35 -0.53
N LEU A 338 4.21 -14.79 -1.73
CA LEU A 338 3.15 -13.80 -1.92
C LEU A 338 1.77 -14.34 -1.52
N GLU A 339 1.52 -15.62 -1.77
CA GLU A 339 0.27 -16.30 -1.43
C GLU A 339 0.03 -16.37 0.08
N GLU A 340 1.08 -16.37 0.88
CA GLU A 340 1.01 -16.42 2.35
C GLU A 340 1.05 -15.02 2.96
N LEU A 341 1.52 -14.02 2.19
CA LEU A 341 1.69 -12.65 2.67
C LEU A 341 0.33 -12.00 2.98
N ASP A 342 0.11 -11.70 4.23
CA ASP A 342 -1.10 -11.03 4.71
C ASP A 342 -0.77 -9.64 5.26
N MET A 343 -1.30 -8.60 4.62
CA MET A 343 -1.07 -7.21 4.99
C MET A 343 -2.26 -6.60 5.76
N ASN A 344 -3.14 -7.41 6.33
CA ASN A 344 -4.19 -6.95 7.23
C ASN A 344 -3.63 -6.50 8.58
N PHE A 345 -4.40 -5.72 9.33
CA PHE A 345 -3.98 -5.25 10.64
C PHE A 345 -3.68 -6.40 11.61
N ILE A 346 -2.48 -6.37 12.20
CA ILE A 346 -2.08 -7.22 13.32
C ILE A 346 -2.50 -6.57 14.63
N LEU A 347 -2.37 -5.24 14.73
CA LEU A 347 -2.74 -4.47 15.91
C LEU A 347 -3.67 -3.31 15.55
N THR A 348 -4.87 -3.33 16.13
CA THR A 348 -5.88 -2.28 15.95
C THR A 348 -6.05 -1.43 17.20
N LYS A 349 -6.50 -0.20 17.02
CA LYS A 349 -6.95 0.65 18.10
C LYS A 349 -8.30 0.11 18.59
N LYS A 350 -8.38 -0.29 19.85
CA LYS A 350 -9.65 -0.62 20.52
C LYS A 350 -10.42 0.64 20.90
#